data_95737ae35662a1fad71bb9b7ebcb4175
#
_entry.id   95737ae35662a1fad71bb9b7ebcb4175
#
_cell.length_a   1.000
_cell.length_b   1.000
_cell.length_c   1.000
_cell.angle_alpha   90.00
_cell.angle_beta   90.00
_cell.angle_gamma   90.00
#
_symmetry.space_group_name_H-M   'P 1'
#
loop_
_entity.id
_entity.type
_entity.pdbx_description
1 polymer ?
#
loop_
_entity_poly.entity_id
_entity_poly.type
_entity_poly.pdbx_seq_one_letter_code
_entity_poly.pdbx_strand_id
1 'polypeptide(L)'
;VLNNTGSIAEKTRKKVRDTMHQLDYQPSVVASVKKRIQTIGLLIPNIANPFMAEIARGIENHVKKFGFSLMICSTDNDLKNEIEYISILKQKYIDGIIIATGLKEDKAIKELLKAEIPVALLSRDVSSLAVDAVLVDDFLGGYEATEYLISLGHKRIAMITEDIKFPTIGARFEGYKQALEKAGLPYDESLVSLNNTSLAEGKQSTRELLHLSIPPTAIFASTEFLAIGAIQGAREFKIKVPQDLSIIGFDDTVLSTICDPPLTTIAQPIHEMSKKVVELLIQEIENSKETKQRVVLSPKLVVRASTSHNKTNT
;
A
#
# COMPACT_ATOMS: atom_id res chain seq x y z
N VAL A 1 34.04 30.39 -5.43
CA VAL A 1 35.10 29.38 -5.58
C VAL A 1 34.49 28.01 -5.88
N LEU A 2 33.56 27.54 -5.05
CA LEU A 2 33.03 26.18 -5.13
C LEU A 2 32.13 25.92 -6.38
N ASN A 3 31.39 26.92 -6.82
CA ASN A 3 30.43 26.77 -7.94
C ASN A 3 31.03 27.14 -9.31
N ASN A 4 32.30 27.40 -9.40
CA ASN A 4 32.99 27.82 -10.62
C ASN A 4 32.38 29.07 -11.31
N THR A 5 31.54 29.83 -10.62
CA THR A 5 30.88 31.03 -11.12
C THR A 5 31.69 32.26 -10.69
N GLY A 6 32.03 33.12 -11.64
CA GLY A 6 32.77 34.37 -11.40
C GLY A 6 34.29 34.27 -11.59
N SER A 7 34.92 35.43 -11.87
CA SER A 7 36.37 35.57 -12.07
C SER A 7 37.06 35.64 -10.71
N ILE A 8 37.53 34.52 -10.19
CA ILE A 8 38.30 34.42 -8.94
C ILE A 8 39.71 33.98 -9.27
N ALA A 9 40.72 34.71 -8.75
CA ALA A 9 42.13 34.41 -8.97
C ALA A 9 42.48 32.98 -8.51
N GLU A 10 43.25 32.24 -9.28
CA GLU A 10 43.62 30.84 -9.03
C GLU A 10 44.28 30.64 -7.67
N LYS A 11 45.09 31.60 -7.24
CA LYS A 11 45.72 31.62 -5.91
C LYS A 11 44.68 31.59 -4.77
N THR A 12 43.61 32.35 -4.92
CA THR A 12 42.49 32.36 -3.93
C THR A 12 41.71 31.06 -3.96
N ARG A 13 41.51 30.52 -5.15
CA ARG A 13 40.82 29.24 -5.35
C ARG A 13 41.57 28.08 -4.69
N LYS A 14 42.90 28.06 -4.86
CA LYS A 14 43.77 27.07 -4.23
C LYS A 14 43.75 27.19 -2.71
N LYS A 15 43.90 28.42 -2.17
CA LYS A 15 43.89 28.64 -0.72
C LYS A 15 42.58 28.16 -0.05
N VAL A 16 41.43 28.40 -0.68
CA VAL A 16 40.16 27.95 -0.16
C VAL A 16 40.08 26.41 -0.16
N ARG A 17 40.50 25.72 -1.23
CA ARG A 17 40.54 24.26 -1.29
C ARG A 17 41.48 23.68 -0.24
N ASP A 18 42.65 24.20 -0.08
CA ASP A 18 43.63 23.74 0.90
C ASP A 18 43.12 23.90 2.34
N THR A 19 42.46 25.03 2.63
CA THR A 19 41.81 25.25 3.94
C THR A 19 40.63 24.29 4.19
N MET A 20 39.83 24.01 3.18
CA MET A 20 38.76 23.05 3.29
C MET A 20 39.29 21.63 3.61
N HIS A 21 40.38 21.22 2.93
CA HIS A 21 41.04 19.95 3.23
C HIS A 21 41.62 19.90 4.64
N GLN A 22 42.24 20.99 5.11
CA GLN A 22 42.81 21.08 6.47
C GLN A 22 41.74 21.00 7.57
N LEU A 23 40.53 21.49 7.28
CA LEU A 23 39.43 21.54 8.25
C LEU A 23 38.48 20.33 8.12
N ASP A 24 38.79 19.36 7.24
CA ASP A 24 37.88 18.27 6.85
C ASP A 24 36.46 18.78 6.51
N TYR A 25 36.41 19.99 5.94
CA TYR A 25 35.18 20.67 5.60
C TYR A 25 34.71 20.22 4.23
N GLN A 26 33.63 19.44 4.20
CA GLN A 26 32.87 19.17 2.98
C GLN A 26 31.75 20.21 2.88
N PRO A 27 31.70 21.04 1.82
CA PRO A 27 30.60 21.97 1.64
C PRO A 27 29.29 21.19 1.58
N SER A 28 28.35 21.53 2.44
CA SER A 28 27.00 21.04 2.25
C SER A 28 26.49 21.54 0.89
N VAL A 29 25.98 20.65 0.05
CA VAL A 29 25.45 20.97 -1.28
C VAL A 29 24.33 22.03 -1.19
N VAL A 30 23.82 22.28 0.00
CA VAL A 30 22.71 23.20 0.34
C VAL A 30 23.13 24.69 0.26
N ALA A 31 24.43 25.03 0.29
CA ALA A 31 24.88 26.44 0.35
C ALA A 31 24.96 27.15 -1.00
N SER A 32 24.76 26.49 -2.12
CA SER A 32 24.87 27.11 -3.42
C SER A 32 23.73 26.75 -4.36
N VAL A 33 22.81 27.70 -4.50
CA VAL A 33 21.73 27.72 -5.48
C VAL A 33 20.61 26.70 -5.16
N LYS A 34 19.35 27.09 -5.32
CA LYS A 34 18.12 26.27 -5.42
C LYS A 34 18.27 25.06 -6.39
N LYS A 35 19.29 24.22 -6.19
CA LYS A 35 19.45 22.99 -6.93
C LYS A 35 18.52 21.99 -6.25
N ARG A 36 17.43 21.64 -6.89
CA ARG A 36 16.57 20.52 -6.48
C ARG A 36 17.47 19.35 -6.11
N ILE A 37 17.24 18.74 -4.94
CA ILE A 37 18.03 17.58 -4.50
C ILE A 37 17.71 16.35 -5.34
N GLN A 38 16.65 16.44 -6.16
CA GLN A 38 16.13 15.36 -6.98
C GLN A 38 15.79 14.13 -6.13
N THR A 39 15.09 14.39 -5.03
CA THR A 39 14.68 13.34 -4.09
C THR A 39 13.19 13.44 -3.78
N ILE A 40 12.50 12.31 -3.88
CA ILE A 40 11.09 12.14 -3.52
C ILE A 40 11.03 11.32 -2.23
N GLY A 41 10.20 11.76 -1.28
CA GLY A 41 9.85 11.00 -0.10
C GLY A 41 8.69 10.04 -0.39
N LEU A 42 8.76 8.83 0.14
CA LEU A 42 7.68 7.85 0.14
C LEU A 42 7.37 7.42 1.56
N LEU A 43 6.16 7.71 2.04
CA LEU A 43 5.65 7.21 3.32
C LEU A 43 4.76 6.01 3.06
N ILE A 44 5.11 4.87 3.67
CA ILE A 44 4.35 3.62 3.62
C ILE A 44 4.09 3.11 5.03
N PRO A 45 3.08 2.24 5.24
CA PRO A 45 2.86 1.64 6.55
C PRO A 45 4.05 0.81 7.02
N ASN A 46 4.47 -0.18 6.24
CA ASN A 46 5.52 -1.11 6.64
C ASN A 46 6.24 -1.67 5.41
N ILE A 47 7.56 -1.46 5.32
CA ILE A 47 8.38 -1.98 4.19
C ILE A 47 8.50 -3.52 4.20
N ALA A 48 8.26 -4.18 5.34
CA ALA A 48 8.25 -5.64 5.41
C ALA A 48 6.99 -6.28 4.81
N ASN A 49 5.95 -5.49 4.51
CA ASN A 49 4.79 -5.96 3.76
C ASN A 49 5.17 -6.08 2.27
N PRO A 50 5.08 -7.28 1.64
CA PRO A 50 5.47 -7.49 0.24
C PRO A 50 4.77 -6.57 -0.74
N PHE A 51 3.47 -6.30 -0.56
CA PHE A 51 2.73 -5.36 -1.39
C PHE A 51 3.36 -3.95 -1.33
N MET A 52 3.68 -3.46 -0.13
CA MET A 52 4.32 -2.15 0.03
C MET A 52 5.76 -2.14 -0.51
N ALA A 53 6.48 -3.27 -0.40
CA ALA A 53 7.81 -3.41 -0.98
C ALA A 53 7.78 -3.38 -2.52
N GLU A 54 6.80 -4.05 -3.15
CA GLU A 54 6.61 -4.02 -4.59
C GLU A 54 6.18 -2.63 -5.08
N ILE A 55 5.29 -1.95 -4.37
CA ILE A 55 4.91 -0.54 -4.62
C ILE A 55 6.16 0.36 -4.55
N ALA A 56 6.94 0.25 -3.48
CA ALA A 56 8.16 1.05 -3.31
C ALA A 56 9.16 0.82 -4.46
N ARG A 57 9.34 -0.44 -4.87
CA ARG A 57 10.19 -0.81 -6.01
C ARG A 57 9.65 -0.25 -7.33
N GLY A 58 8.34 -0.33 -7.53
CA GLY A 58 7.67 0.24 -8.70
C GLY A 58 7.88 1.75 -8.78
N ILE A 59 7.66 2.46 -7.67
CA ILE A 59 7.88 3.92 -7.56
C ILE A 59 9.36 4.25 -7.81
N GLU A 60 10.30 3.55 -7.17
CA GLU A 60 11.75 3.75 -7.38
C GLU A 60 12.13 3.67 -8.86
N ASN A 61 11.65 2.63 -9.54
CA ASN A 61 11.92 2.44 -10.97
C ASN A 61 11.37 3.58 -11.84
N HIS A 62 10.23 4.18 -11.44
CA HIS A 62 9.63 5.27 -12.20
C HIS A 62 10.27 6.62 -11.89
N VAL A 63 10.55 6.95 -10.63
CA VAL A 63 11.19 8.23 -10.28
C VAL A 63 12.60 8.36 -10.86
N LYS A 64 13.34 7.23 -10.98
CA LYS A 64 14.64 7.19 -11.65
C LYS A 64 14.60 7.64 -13.11
N LYS A 65 13.51 7.39 -13.83
CA LYS A 65 13.36 7.82 -15.24
C LYS A 65 13.31 9.35 -15.36
N PHE A 66 12.92 10.04 -14.29
CA PHE A 66 12.88 11.50 -14.19
C PHE A 66 14.10 12.08 -13.46
N GLY A 67 15.12 11.25 -13.16
CA GLY A 67 16.34 11.68 -12.50
C GLY A 67 16.21 11.87 -10.99
N PHE A 68 15.16 11.36 -10.34
CA PHE A 68 14.97 11.44 -8.90
C PHE A 68 15.44 10.18 -8.18
N SER A 69 15.88 10.38 -6.93
CA SER A 69 16.09 9.32 -5.94
C SER A 69 14.86 9.16 -5.05
N LEU A 70 14.68 7.99 -4.43
CA LEU A 70 13.58 7.73 -3.51
C LEU A 70 14.10 7.56 -2.08
N MET A 71 13.47 8.25 -1.13
CA MET A 71 13.67 8.06 0.30
C MET A 71 12.42 7.44 0.91
N ILE A 72 12.53 6.24 1.48
CA ILE A 72 11.40 5.48 2.02
C ILE A 72 11.36 5.60 3.53
N CYS A 73 10.15 5.85 4.08
CA CYS A 73 9.86 5.94 5.50
C CYS A 73 8.71 5.00 5.86
N SER A 74 8.92 4.07 6.79
CA SER A 74 7.88 3.19 7.34
C SER A 74 7.26 3.83 8.58
N THR A 75 5.94 4.07 8.56
CA THR A 75 5.21 4.81 9.59
C THR A 75 4.47 3.94 10.59
N ASP A 76 4.33 2.64 10.31
CA ASP A 76 3.50 1.68 11.05
C ASP A 76 2.03 2.13 11.20
N ASN A 77 1.53 2.95 10.26
CA ASN A 77 0.24 3.65 10.34
C ASN A 77 0.06 4.44 11.65
N ASP A 78 1.16 4.89 12.28
CA ASP A 78 1.15 5.76 13.43
C ASP A 78 1.24 7.22 13.00
N LEU A 79 0.28 8.03 13.46
CA LEU A 79 0.20 9.45 13.13
C LEU A 79 1.44 10.24 13.59
N LYS A 80 2.04 9.87 14.73
CA LYS A 80 3.23 10.54 15.24
C LYS A 80 4.41 10.29 14.34
N ASN A 81 4.61 9.04 13.91
CA ASN A 81 5.67 8.67 12.97
C ASN A 81 5.46 9.37 11.63
N GLU A 82 4.22 9.45 11.12
CA GLU A 82 3.91 10.16 9.88
C GLU A 82 4.32 11.65 9.98
N ILE A 83 3.94 12.34 11.05
CA ILE A 83 4.28 13.75 11.29
C ILE A 83 5.80 13.94 11.42
N GLU A 84 6.48 13.06 12.17
CA GLU A 84 7.92 13.11 12.37
C GLU A 84 8.68 12.94 11.06
N TYR A 85 8.36 11.91 10.28
CA TYR A 85 9.00 11.68 8.98
C TYR A 85 8.74 12.81 7.98
N ILE A 86 7.53 13.36 7.95
CA ILE A 86 7.23 14.55 7.14
C ILE A 86 8.12 15.73 7.55
N SER A 87 8.32 15.95 8.85
CA SER A 87 9.21 17.01 9.35
C SER A 87 10.66 16.77 8.91
N ILE A 88 11.17 15.54 9.03
CA ILE A 88 12.51 15.16 8.60
C ILE A 88 12.67 15.37 7.08
N LEU A 89 11.71 14.92 6.27
CA LEU A 89 11.75 15.07 4.83
C LEU A 89 11.75 16.54 4.39
N LYS A 90 10.95 17.40 5.06
CA LYS A 90 10.98 18.85 4.83
C LYS A 90 12.36 19.45 5.12
N GLN A 91 13.01 19.06 6.22
CA GLN A 91 14.36 19.52 6.57
C GLN A 91 15.42 19.05 5.56
N LYS A 92 15.19 17.96 4.86
CA LYS A 92 16.06 17.45 3.79
C LYS A 92 15.79 18.10 2.43
N TYR A 93 14.89 19.09 2.35
CA TYR A 93 14.55 19.82 1.13
C TYR A 93 14.15 18.92 -0.04
N ILE A 94 13.35 17.88 0.24
CA ILE A 94 12.83 17.00 -0.81
C ILE A 94 11.95 17.77 -1.81
N ASP A 95 11.88 17.27 -3.04
CA ASP A 95 11.13 17.91 -4.12
C ASP A 95 9.64 17.59 -4.11
N GLY A 96 9.25 16.47 -3.49
CA GLY A 96 7.85 16.05 -3.34
C GLY A 96 7.70 14.81 -2.48
N ILE A 97 6.47 14.49 -2.09
CA ILE A 97 6.14 13.37 -1.22
C ILE A 97 5.00 12.54 -1.80
N ILE A 98 5.18 11.21 -1.80
CA ILE A 98 4.10 10.24 -2.00
C ILE A 98 3.71 9.69 -0.63
N ILE A 99 2.41 9.72 -0.29
CA ILE A 99 1.89 9.20 0.97
C ILE A 99 0.96 8.03 0.67
N ALA A 100 1.35 6.83 1.16
CA ALA A 100 0.63 5.58 0.99
C ALA A 100 0.20 4.96 2.34
N THR A 101 0.02 5.76 3.39
CA THR A 101 -0.42 5.33 4.71
C THR A 101 -1.96 5.27 4.79
N GLY A 102 -2.50 4.37 5.60
CA GLY A 102 -3.96 4.16 5.73
C GLY A 102 -4.68 5.15 6.65
N LEU A 103 -4.02 6.20 7.15
CA LEU A 103 -4.58 7.13 8.13
C LEU A 103 -5.70 7.99 7.53
N LYS A 104 -6.72 8.29 8.34
CA LYS A 104 -7.81 9.22 7.98
C LYS A 104 -7.45 10.68 8.22
N GLU A 105 -6.54 10.93 9.16
CA GLU A 105 -6.12 12.26 9.56
C GLU A 105 -5.42 12.98 8.41
N ASP A 106 -5.84 14.21 8.14
CA ASP A 106 -5.34 15.00 7.00
C ASP A 106 -4.41 16.16 7.42
N LYS A 107 -4.18 16.33 8.72
CA LYS A 107 -3.43 17.47 9.28
C LYS A 107 -2.02 17.59 8.66
N ALA A 108 -1.30 16.48 8.57
CA ALA A 108 0.04 16.45 8.03
C ALA A 108 0.06 16.81 6.53
N ILE A 109 -0.94 16.35 5.77
CA ILE A 109 -1.11 16.68 4.35
C ILE A 109 -1.42 18.18 4.19
N LYS A 110 -2.31 18.75 5.02
CA LYS A 110 -2.62 20.18 5.02
C LYS A 110 -1.38 21.05 5.27
N GLU A 111 -0.49 20.61 6.17
CA GLU A 111 0.76 21.32 6.44
C GLU A 111 1.74 21.26 5.27
N LEU A 112 1.79 20.15 4.53
CA LEU A 112 2.58 20.05 3.31
C LEU A 112 2.05 20.98 2.21
N LEU A 113 0.73 20.98 1.98
CA LEU A 113 0.09 21.84 0.99
C LEU A 113 0.29 23.34 1.30
N LYS A 114 0.19 23.74 2.59
CA LYS A 114 0.49 25.11 3.02
C LYS A 114 1.96 25.51 2.80
N ALA A 115 2.86 24.55 2.85
CA ALA A 115 4.30 24.76 2.60
C ALA A 115 4.65 24.65 1.10
N GLU A 116 3.63 24.55 0.21
CA GLU A 116 3.79 24.40 -1.24
C GLU A 116 4.69 23.21 -1.63
N ILE A 117 4.68 22.14 -0.82
CA ILE A 117 5.40 20.91 -1.12
C ILE A 117 4.50 20.04 -1.99
N PRO A 118 4.95 19.60 -3.19
CA PRO A 118 4.21 18.68 -4.03
C PRO A 118 3.87 17.37 -3.32
N VAL A 119 2.59 16.98 -3.34
CA VAL A 119 2.08 15.77 -2.68
C VAL A 119 1.21 14.98 -3.64
N ALA A 120 1.39 13.65 -3.67
CA ALA A 120 0.47 12.71 -4.27
C ALA A 120 0.12 11.59 -3.27
N LEU A 121 -1.13 11.14 -3.27
CA LEU A 121 -1.62 10.08 -2.41
C LEU A 121 -1.71 8.77 -3.19
N LEU A 122 -1.40 7.66 -2.52
CA LEU A 122 -1.53 6.32 -3.06
C LEU A 122 -2.33 5.45 -2.08
N SER A 123 -3.37 4.79 -2.56
CA SER A 123 -4.30 3.98 -1.73
C SER A 123 -4.86 4.75 -0.53
N ARG A 124 -4.81 6.06 -0.57
CA ARG A 124 -5.35 6.98 0.43
C ARG A 124 -6.15 8.08 -0.27
N ASP A 125 -7.34 8.33 0.23
CA ASP A 125 -8.20 9.38 -0.28
C ASP A 125 -8.52 10.41 0.80
N VAL A 126 -8.36 11.68 0.44
CA VAL A 126 -8.77 12.81 1.27
C VAL A 126 -9.58 13.76 0.38
N SER A 127 -10.85 13.42 0.18
CA SER A 127 -11.76 14.14 -0.73
C SER A 127 -11.96 15.62 -0.40
N SER A 128 -11.66 16.03 0.85
CA SER A 128 -11.73 17.43 1.30
C SER A 128 -10.54 18.29 0.86
N LEU A 129 -9.50 17.69 0.26
CA LEU A 129 -8.27 18.38 -0.14
C LEU A 129 -8.06 18.31 -1.65
N ALA A 130 -7.56 19.42 -2.21
CA ALA A 130 -7.10 19.47 -3.59
C ALA A 130 -5.71 18.83 -3.69
N VAL A 131 -5.64 17.49 -3.78
CA VAL A 131 -4.43 16.71 -3.88
C VAL A 131 -4.64 15.56 -4.87
N ASP A 132 -3.57 15.19 -5.58
CA ASP A 132 -3.62 14.05 -6.49
C ASP A 132 -3.69 12.75 -5.73
N ALA A 133 -4.53 11.83 -6.19
CA ALA A 133 -4.68 10.51 -5.59
C ALA A 133 -4.78 9.41 -6.65
N VAL A 134 -4.09 8.30 -6.40
CA VAL A 134 -4.23 7.05 -7.14
C VAL A 134 -4.77 5.99 -6.18
N LEU A 135 -5.91 5.45 -6.51
CA LEU A 135 -6.70 4.52 -5.70
C LEU A 135 -6.94 3.23 -6.46
N VAL A 136 -7.29 2.19 -5.74
CA VAL A 136 -7.89 0.97 -6.29
C VAL A 136 -9.36 0.95 -5.88
N ASP A 137 -10.22 0.37 -6.69
CA ASP A 137 -11.61 0.10 -6.31
C ASP A 137 -11.66 -1.08 -5.34
N ASP A 138 -11.36 -0.79 -4.07
CA ASP A 138 -11.34 -1.77 -2.99
C ASP A 138 -12.72 -2.38 -2.72
N PHE A 139 -13.79 -1.59 -2.95
CA PHE A 139 -15.15 -2.09 -2.85
C PHE A 139 -15.42 -3.16 -3.92
N LEU A 140 -15.09 -2.87 -5.17
CA LEU A 140 -15.22 -3.83 -6.27
C LEU A 140 -14.39 -5.09 -5.98
N GLY A 141 -13.17 -4.95 -5.47
CA GLY A 141 -12.31 -6.07 -5.12
C GLY A 141 -12.91 -6.98 -4.04
N GLY A 142 -13.46 -6.40 -2.97
CA GLY A 142 -14.17 -7.15 -1.93
C GLY A 142 -15.43 -7.83 -2.44
N TYR A 143 -16.17 -7.14 -3.29
CA TYR A 143 -17.36 -7.67 -3.95
C TYR A 143 -17.03 -8.86 -4.86
N GLU A 144 -16.09 -8.72 -5.79
CA GLU A 144 -15.68 -9.78 -6.72
C GLU A 144 -15.10 -11.00 -6.01
N ALA A 145 -14.30 -10.81 -4.96
CA ALA A 145 -13.78 -11.91 -4.14
C ALA A 145 -14.91 -12.75 -3.55
N THR A 146 -15.91 -12.09 -3.00
CA THR A 146 -17.04 -12.76 -2.33
C THR A 146 -18.01 -13.35 -3.35
N GLU A 147 -18.35 -12.62 -4.41
CA GLU A 147 -19.21 -13.12 -5.51
C GLU A 147 -18.61 -14.37 -6.16
N TYR A 148 -17.28 -14.39 -6.33
CA TYR A 148 -16.60 -15.58 -6.85
C TYR A 148 -16.77 -16.78 -5.93
N LEU A 149 -16.60 -16.65 -4.61
CA LEU A 149 -16.84 -17.74 -3.67
C LEU A 149 -18.30 -18.20 -3.67
N ILE A 150 -19.25 -17.27 -3.79
CA ILE A 150 -20.68 -17.58 -3.93
C ILE A 150 -20.93 -18.36 -5.22
N SER A 151 -20.30 -17.99 -6.34
CA SER A 151 -20.42 -18.69 -7.61
C SER A 151 -19.92 -20.14 -7.58
N LEU A 152 -18.99 -20.44 -6.66
CA LEU A 152 -18.52 -21.79 -6.36
C LEU A 152 -19.45 -22.57 -5.42
N GLY A 153 -20.60 -22.01 -5.04
CA GLY A 153 -21.62 -22.64 -4.20
C GLY A 153 -21.38 -22.48 -2.69
N HIS A 154 -20.44 -21.66 -2.27
CA HIS A 154 -20.26 -21.37 -0.84
C HIS A 154 -21.37 -20.44 -0.35
N LYS A 155 -22.02 -20.83 0.76
CA LYS A 155 -23.10 -20.05 1.39
C LYS A 155 -22.68 -19.49 2.75
N ARG A 156 -21.71 -20.12 3.40
CA ARG A 156 -21.16 -19.69 4.68
C ARG A 156 -19.71 -19.27 4.47
N ILE A 157 -19.51 -17.97 4.24
CA ILE A 157 -18.24 -17.36 3.86
C ILE A 157 -17.79 -16.47 5.01
N ALA A 158 -16.62 -16.73 5.57
CA ALA A 158 -16.03 -15.87 6.59
C ALA A 158 -15.15 -14.78 5.96
N MET A 159 -14.97 -13.69 6.70
CA MET A 159 -13.98 -12.66 6.37
C MET A 159 -12.94 -12.53 7.49
N ILE A 160 -11.66 -12.62 7.14
CA ILE A 160 -10.54 -12.27 8.02
C ILE A 160 -9.98 -10.94 7.52
N THR A 161 -10.01 -9.92 8.35
CA THR A 161 -9.71 -8.55 7.91
C THR A 161 -8.99 -7.74 8.99
N GLU A 162 -8.36 -6.65 8.57
CA GLU A 162 -7.84 -5.61 9.46
C GLU A 162 -8.98 -4.72 9.99
N ASP A 163 -8.62 -3.70 10.78
CA ASP A 163 -9.59 -2.72 11.29
C ASP A 163 -10.29 -2.00 10.11
N ILE A 164 -11.61 -2.20 10.04
CA ILE A 164 -12.49 -1.60 9.02
C ILE A 164 -12.53 -0.06 9.07
N LYS A 165 -11.93 0.55 10.10
CA LYS A 165 -11.73 2.00 10.15
C LYS A 165 -10.75 2.49 9.08
N PHE A 166 -9.84 1.65 8.59
CA PHE A 166 -9.02 1.98 7.43
C PHE A 166 -9.89 2.02 6.17
N PRO A 167 -9.89 3.13 5.41
CA PRO A 167 -10.84 3.31 4.29
C PRO A 167 -10.81 2.20 3.24
N THR A 168 -9.63 1.72 2.86
CA THR A 168 -9.44 0.63 1.90
C THR A 168 -10.05 -0.68 2.42
N ILE A 169 -9.79 -0.99 3.68
CA ILE A 169 -10.29 -2.19 4.34
C ILE A 169 -11.81 -2.11 4.54
N GLY A 170 -12.31 -0.94 4.98
CA GLY A 170 -13.74 -0.71 5.10
C GLY A 170 -14.47 -0.88 3.76
N ALA A 171 -13.87 -0.43 2.65
CA ALA A 171 -14.44 -0.61 1.32
C ALA A 171 -14.48 -2.10 0.90
N ARG A 172 -13.42 -2.88 1.14
CA ARG A 172 -13.41 -4.34 0.92
C ARG A 172 -14.49 -5.04 1.73
N PHE A 173 -14.66 -4.64 3.00
CA PHE A 173 -15.68 -5.17 3.88
C PHE A 173 -17.10 -4.86 3.39
N GLU A 174 -17.38 -3.64 2.96
CA GLU A 174 -18.68 -3.28 2.39
C GLU A 174 -18.95 -4.04 1.08
N GLY A 175 -17.94 -4.27 0.24
CA GLY A 175 -18.03 -5.11 -0.95
C GLY A 175 -18.42 -6.55 -0.60
N TYR A 176 -17.79 -7.14 0.42
CA TYR A 176 -18.13 -8.46 0.95
C TYR A 176 -19.60 -8.51 1.40
N LYS A 177 -20.05 -7.55 2.20
CA LYS A 177 -21.45 -7.50 2.67
C LYS A 177 -22.43 -7.40 1.52
N GLN A 178 -22.15 -6.53 0.56
CA GLN A 178 -23.06 -6.33 -0.57
C GLN A 178 -23.17 -7.56 -1.47
N ALA A 179 -22.08 -8.31 -1.66
CA ALA A 179 -22.11 -9.56 -2.41
C ALA A 179 -22.99 -10.61 -1.72
N LEU A 180 -22.90 -10.75 -0.38
CA LEU A 180 -23.77 -11.63 0.39
C LEU A 180 -25.24 -11.20 0.26
N GLU A 181 -25.54 -9.92 0.46
CA GLU A 181 -26.90 -9.37 0.37
C GLU A 181 -27.52 -9.63 -1.00
N LYS A 182 -26.81 -9.34 -2.08
CA LYS A 182 -27.27 -9.56 -3.46
C LYS A 182 -27.57 -11.03 -3.76
N ALA A 183 -26.82 -11.94 -3.12
CA ALA A 183 -27.04 -13.39 -3.24
C ALA A 183 -28.14 -13.91 -2.29
N GLY A 184 -28.76 -13.06 -1.48
CA GLY A 184 -29.75 -13.47 -0.47
C GLY A 184 -29.16 -14.29 0.68
N LEU A 185 -27.84 -14.18 0.93
CA LEU A 185 -27.15 -14.83 2.03
C LEU A 185 -27.11 -13.92 3.26
N PRO A 186 -27.39 -14.44 4.48
CA PRO A 186 -27.37 -13.62 5.68
C PRO A 186 -25.93 -13.20 6.03
N TYR A 187 -25.77 -11.95 6.40
CA TYR A 187 -24.55 -11.49 7.09
C TYR A 187 -24.56 -12.04 8.52
N ASP A 188 -23.45 -12.65 8.93
CA ASP A 188 -23.23 -13.22 10.25
C ASP A 188 -21.94 -12.64 10.84
N GLU A 189 -22.10 -11.79 11.87
CA GLU A 189 -20.96 -11.11 12.51
C GLU A 189 -19.94 -12.12 13.09
N SER A 190 -20.39 -13.33 13.50
CA SER A 190 -19.50 -14.37 14.02
C SER A 190 -18.52 -14.92 12.96
N LEU A 191 -18.75 -14.63 11.68
CA LEU A 191 -17.87 -14.98 10.57
C LEU A 191 -16.85 -13.89 10.22
N VAL A 192 -16.84 -12.77 10.95
CA VAL A 192 -15.91 -11.67 10.69
C VAL A 192 -14.88 -11.59 11.81
N SER A 193 -13.62 -11.78 11.47
CA SER A 193 -12.50 -11.67 12.42
C SER A 193 -11.66 -10.44 12.10
N LEU A 194 -11.58 -9.49 13.07
CA LEU A 194 -10.83 -8.25 12.95
C LEU A 194 -9.45 -8.41 13.59
N ASN A 195 -8.39 -8.06 12.88
CA ASN A 195 -7.00 -8.35 13.26
C ASN A 195 -6.04 -7.23 12.85
N ASN A 196 -4.75 -7.40 13.16
CA ASN A 196 -3.67 -6.71 12.47
C ASN A 196 -3.16 -7.57 11.31
N THR A 197 -2.42 -6.97 10.38
CA THR A 197 -1.88 -7.72 9.23
C THR A 197 -0.68 -8.56 9.62
N SER A 198 -0.90 -9.82 9.95
CA SER A 198 0.17 -10.77 10.14
C SER A 198 -0.24 -12.21 9.79
N LEU A 199 0.75 -13.04 9.46
CA LEU A 199 0.54 -14.48 9.27
C LEU A 199 -0.01 -15.15 10.53
N ALA A 200 0.48 -14.74 11.71
CA ALA A 200 0.08 -15.32 12.99
C ALA A 200 -1.41 -15.06 13.28
N GLU A 201 -1.88 -13.87 12.97
CA GLU A 201 -3.29 -13.51 13.20
C GLU A 201 -4.22 -14.16 12.17
N GLY A 202 -3.84 -14.23 10.89
CA GLY A 202 -4.60 -15.01 9.90
C GLY A 202 -4.75 -16.49 10.31
N LYS A 203 -3.68 -17.06 10.86
CA LYS A 203 -3.68 -18.42 11.41
C LYS A 203 -4.60 -18.55 12.63
N GLN A 204 -4.52 -17.62 13.59
CA GLN A 204 -5.34 -17.62 14.80
C GLN A 204 -6.82 -17.45 14.47
N SER A 205 -7.17 -16.51 13.62
CA SER A 205 -8.55 -16.29 13.17
C SER A 205 -9.15 -17.52 12.51
N THR A 206 -8.35 -18.20 11.69
CA THR A 206 -8.81 -19.44 11.04
C THR A 206 -9.10 -20.53 12.07
N ARG A 207 -8.28 -20.66 13.12
CA ARG A 207 -8.55 -21.59 14.22
C ARG A 207 -9.88 -21.28 14.89
N GLU A 208 -10.14 -20.02 15.21
CA GLU A 208 -11.37 -19.57 15.88
C GLU A 208 -12.58 -19.83 14.99
N LEU A 209 -12.52 -19.51 13.70
CA LEU A 209 -13.59 -19.77 12.74
C LEU A 209 -13.89 -21.25 12.57
N LEU A 210 -12.88 -22.12 12.59
CA LEU A 210 -13.04 -23.57 12.49
C LEU A 210 -13.61 -24.20 13.78
N HIS A 211 -13.56 -23.52 14.92
CA HIS A 211 -14.17 -23.97 16.17
C HIS A 211 -15.65 -23.55 16.33
N LEU A 212 -16.19 -22.77 15.40
CA LEU A 212 -17.62 -22.45 15.43
C LEU A 212 -18.46 -23.72 15.33
N SER A 213 -19.64 -23.74 15.94
CA SER A 213 -20.58 -24.88 15.86
C SER A 213 -20.93 -25.25 14.43
N ILE A 214 -20.97 -24.28 13.53
CA ILE A 214 -21.08 -24.44 12.09
C ILE A 214 -19.94 -23.62 11.45
N PRO A 215 -18.82 -24.24 11.08
CA PRO A 215 -17.69 -23.54 10.52
C PRO A 215 -17.98 -23.01 9.09
N PRO A 216 -17.24 -21.99 8.62
CA PRO A 216 -17.33 -21.54 7.24
C PRO A 216 -16.77 -22.58 6.27
N THR A 217 -17.26 -22.56 5.03
CA THR A 217 -16.72 -23.38 3.94
C THR A 217 -15.76 -22.60 3.04
N ALA A 218 -15.72 -21.29 3.20
CA ALA A 218 -14.78 -20.42 2.51
C ALA A 218 -14.38 -19.23 3.39
N ILE A 219 -13.19 -18.69 3.14
CA ILE A 219 -12.65 -17.51 3.79
C ILE A 219 -12.24 -16.51 2.71
N PHE A 220 -12.69 -15.26 2.82
CA PHE A 220 -12.10 -14.10 2.18
C PHE A 220 -11.19 -13.40 3.18
N ALA A 221 -9.89 -13.35 2.89
CA ALA A 221 -8.91 -12.62 3.67
C ALA A 221 -8.58 -11.30 2.98
N SER A 222 -8.71 -10.19 3.70
CA SER A 222 -8.58 -8.84 3.14
C SER A 222 -7.16 -8.47 2.70
N THR A 223 -6.15 -9.28 3.06
CA THR A 223 -4.76 -9.13 2.62
C THR A 223 -4.13 -10.49 2.36
N GLU A 224 -3.05 -10.49 1.58
CA GLU A 224 -2.30 -11.72 1.27
C GLU A 224 -1.71 -12.39 2.52
N PHE A 225 -1.19 -11.60 3.48
CA PHE A 225 -0.67 -12.17 4.73
C PHE A 225 -1.73 -12.90 5.55
N LEU A 226 -2.91 -12.33 5.66
CA LEU A 226 -4.02 -12.98 6.35
C LEU A 226 -4.45 -14.26 5.64
N ALA A 227 -4.48 -14.26 4.28
CA ALA A 227 -4.82 -15.44 3.48
C ALA A 227 -3.79 -16.58 3.66
N ILE A 228 -2.51 -16.27 3.59
CA ILE A 228 -1.44 -17.26 3.79
C ILE A 228 -1.46 -17.78 5.23
N GLY A 229 -1.71 -16.90 6.20
CA GLY A 229 -1.93 -17.29 7.60
C GLY A 229 -3.13 -18.23 7.74
N ALA A 230 -4.22 -17.96 7.03
CA ALA A 230 -5.40 -18.81 7.01
C ALA A 230 -5.11 -20.21 6.44
N ILE A 231 -4.33 -20.31 5.35
CA ILE A 231 -3.88 -21.59 4.79
C ILE A 231 -3.06 -22.37 5.84
N GLN A 232 -2.15 -21.71 6.56
CA GLN A 232 -1.34 -22.35 7.61
C GLN A 232 -2.22 -22.81 8.78
N GLY A 233 -3.20 -22.00 9.19
CA GLY A 233 -4.18 -22.34 10.23
C GLY A 233 -5.01 -23.58 9.85
N ALA A 234 -5.55 -23.61 8.64
CA ALA A 234 -6.28 -24.78 8.14
C ALA A 234 -5.44 -26.06 8.17
N ARG A 235 -4.17 -25.97 7.74
CA ARG A 235 -3.23 -27.12 7.74
C ARG A 235 -3.00 -27.71 9.14
N GLU A 236 -2.94 -26.89 10.18
CA GLU A 236 -2.81 -27.39 11.56
C GLU A 236 -3.99 -28.25 12.03
N PHE A 237 -5.19 -27.92 11.55
CA PHE A 237 -6.40 -28.71 11.79
C PHE A 237 -6.58 -29.84 10.79
N LYS A 238 -5.60 -30.11 9.93
CA LYS A 238 -5.68 -31.10 8.86
C LYS A 238 -6.83 -30.84 7.86
N ILE A 239 -7.29 -29.60 7.80
CA ILE A 239 -8.27 -29.13 6.82
C ILE A 239 -7.54 -28.87 5.50
N LYS A 240 -8.01 -29.49 4.44
CA LYS A 240 -7.40 -29.36 3.11
C LYS A 240 -7.91 -28.15 2.37
N VAL A 241 -7.01 -27.28 1.94
CA VAL A 241 -7.29 -26.15 1.05
C VAL A 241 -6.92 -26.61 -0.37
N PRO A 242 -7.82 -26.57 -1.35
CA PRO A 242 -9.20 -26.01 -1.30
C PRO A 242 -10.31 -27.03 -0.96
N GLN A 243 -10.02 -28.34 -0.78
CA GLN A 243 -10.99 -29.42 -0.81
C GLN A 243 -12.05 -29.34 0.31
N ASP A 244 -11.65 -28.86 1.49
CA ASP A 244 -12.50 -28.74 2.68
C ASP A 244 -12.79 -27.28 3.01
N LEU A 245 -11.90 -26.35 2.63
CA LEU A 245 -12.00 -24.92 2.88
C LEU A 245 -11.42 -24.14 1.70
N SER A 246 -12.22 -23.33 1.03
CA SER A 246 -11.72 -22.38 0.02
C SER A 246 -11.18 -21.12 0.67
N ILE A 247 -10.04 -20.60 0.17
CA ILE A 247 -9.45 -19.36 0.68
C ILE A 247 -9.11 -18.46 -0.50
N ILE A 248 -9.58 -17.21 -0.45
CA ILE A 248 -9.23 -16.15 -1.39
C ILE A 248 -8.56 -14.99 -0.64
N GLY A 249 -7.51 -14.42 -1.21
CA GLY A 249 -6.77 -13.29 -0.66
C GLY A 249 -6.94 -12.00 -1.44
N PHE A 250 -6.07 -11.05 -1.16
CA PHE A 250 -5.99 -9.75 -1.81
C PHE A 250 -4.52 -9.37 -1.98
N ASP A 251 -4.16 -8.54 -2.98
CA ASP A 251 -2.87 -7.94 -3.35
C ASP A 251 -2.20 -8.58 -4.57
N ASP A 252 -1.98 -9.90 -4.59
CA ASP A 252 -1.30 -10.67 -5.65
C ASP A 252 0.19 -10.33 -5.80
N THR A 253 0.94 -10.44 -4.71
CA THR A 253 2.40 -10.38 -4.79
C THR A 253 3.00 -11.73 -5.19
N VAL A 254 4.33 -11.81 -5.26
CA VAL A 254 5.03 -13.08 -5.52
C VAL A 254 4.62 -14.20 -4.54
N LEU A 255 4.22 -13.86 -3.32
CA LEU A 255 3.81 -14.84 -2.31
C LEU A 255 2.57 -15.63 -2.71
N SER A 256 1.62 -15.02 -3.44
CA SER A 256 0.42 -15.71 -3.95
C SER A 256 0.78 -16.88 -4.87
N THR A 257 1.92 -16.81 -5.56
CA THR A 257 2.35 -17.85 -6.49
C THR A 257 3.16 -18.97 -5.83
N ILE A 258 3.88 -18.66 -4.75
CA ILE A 258 4.82 -19.61 -4.09
C ILE A 258 4.23 -20.29 -2.86
N CYS A 259 3.10 -19.79 -2.30
CA CYS A 259 2.42 -20.48 -1.22
C CYS A 259 1.80 -21.80 -1.71
N ASP A 260 1.52 -22.71 -0.78
CA ASP A 260 0.96 -24.02 -1.07
C ASP A 260 -0.37 -24.24 -0.32
N PRO A 261 -1.51 -24.34 -1.06
CA PRO A 261 -1.64 -24.17 -2.52
C PRO A 261 -1.45 -22.73 -3.00
N PRO A 262 -1.12 -22.51 -4.30
CA PRO A 262 -1.08 -21.17 -4.89
C PRO A 262 -2.40 -20.42 -4.68
N LEU A 263 -2.32 -19.17 -4.22
CA LEU A 263 -3.45 -18.40 -3.72
C LEU A 263 -4.28 -17.77 -4.84
N THR A 264 -5.56 -18.08 -4.89
CA THR A 264 -6.58 -17.28 -5.59
C THR A 264 -6.69 -15.94 -4.88
N THR A 265 -6.67 -14.83 -5.61
CA THR A 265 -6.55 -13.50 -5.00
C THR A 265 -7.14 -12.41 -5.89
N ILE A 266 -7.43 -11.27 -5.30
CA ILE A 266 -7.74 -10.04 -6.02
C ILE A 266 -6.42 -9.27 -6.22
N ALA A 267 -5.95 -9.22 -7.47
CA ALA A 267 -4.73 -8.53 -7.85
C ALA A 267 -4.94 -7.01 -7.89
N GLN A 268 -4.08 -6.29 -7.21
CA GLN A 268 -3.96 -4.84 -7.37
C GLN A 268 -3.02 -4.52 -8.55
N PRO A 269 -3.31 -3.50 -9.37
CA PRO A 269 -2.48 -3.14 -10.53
C PRO A 269 -1.23 -2.35 -10.10
N ILE A 270 -0.32 -2.98 -9.32
CA ILE A 270 0.85 -2.37 -8.66
C ILE A 270 1.68 -1.54 -9.64
N HIS A 271 1.90 -2.07 -10.86
CA HIS A 271 2.70 -1.36 -11.86
C HIS A 271 2.04 -0.04 -12.30
N GLU A 272 0.72 -0.07 -12.57
CA GLU A 272 -0.03 1.13 -12.97
C GLU A 272 -0.17 2.12 -11.83
N MET A 273 -0.41 1.64 -10.61
CA MET A 273 -0.45 2.45 -9.39
C MET A 273 0.85 3.23 -9.21
N SER A 274 1.99 2.52 -9.23
CA SER A 274 3.32 3.10 -9.06
C SER A 274 3.68 4.09 -10.16
N LYS A 275 3.36 3.75 -11.42
CA LYS A 275 3.58 4.62 -12.57
C LYS A 275 2.75 5.89 -12.45
N LYS A 276 1.44 5.75 -12.19
CA LYS A 276 0.51 6.87 -12.24
C LYS A 276 0.74 7.87 -11.11
N VAL A 277 1.03 7.39 -9.88
CA VAL A 277 1.30 8.29 -8.75
C VAL A 277 2.58 9.09 -8.96
N VAL A 278 3.61 8.49 -9.57
CA VAL A 278 4.85 9.21 -9.93
C VAL A 278 4.58 10.24 -11.02
N GLU A 279 3.87 9.88 -12.09
CA GLU A 279 3.52 10.83 -13.16
C GLU A 279 2.79 12.06 -12.60
N LEU A 280 1.80 11.85 -11.74
CA LEU A 280 1.04 12.94 -11.12
C LEU A 280 1.91 13.82 -10.23
N LEU A 281 2.80 13.23 -9.43
CA LEU A 281 3.71 13.99 -8.58
C LEU A 281 4.74 14.80 -9.40
N ILE A 282 5.31 14.20 -10.45
CA ILE A 282 6.27 14.92 -11.32
C ILE A 282 5.59 16.09 -12.03
N GLN A 283 4.38 15.90 -12.54
CA GLN A 283 3.60 17.00 -13.14
C GLN A 283 3.38 18.15 -12.13
N GLU A 284 3.17 17.82 -10.87
CA GLU A 284 3.05 18.82 -9.80
C GLU A 284 4.37 19.54 -9.54
N ILE A 285 5.49 18.80 -9.44
CA ILE A 285 6.83 19.35 -9.24
C ILE A 285 7.22 20.30 -10.38
N GLU A 286 6.81 19.98 -11.60
CA GLU A 286 7.12 20.77 -12.82
C GLU A 286 6.11 21.89 -13.08
N ASN A 287 5.05 22.01 -12.28
CA ASN A 287 3.92 22.93 -12.51
C ASN A 287 3.33 22.79 -13.93
N SER A 288 3.29 21.54 -14.43
CA SER A 288 2.85 21.25 -15.82
C SER A 288 1.36 20.92 -15.94
N LYS A 289 0.60 21.01 -14.83
CA LYS A 289 -0.85 20.77 -14.80
C LYS A 289 -1.59 21.81 -13.97
N GLU A 290 -2.84 22.05 -14.35
CA GLU A 290 -3.72 23.04 -13.69
C GLU A 290 -4.68 22.41 -12.67
N THR A 291 -4.98 21.11 -12.82
CA THR A 291 -6.00 20.42 -12.01
C THR A 291 -5.46 19.20 -11.30
N LYS A 292 -5.98 18.94 -10.10
CA LYS A 292 -5.71 17.71 -9.36
C LYS A 292 -6.57 16.56 -9.89
N GLN A 293 -6.04 15.34 -9.83
CA GLN A 293 -6.69 14.14 -10.36
C GLN A 293 -6.89 13.12 -9.26
N ARG A 294 -8.04 12.45 -9.32
CA ARG A 294 -8.31 11.21 -8.57
C ARG A 294 -8.46 10.09 -9.59
N VAL A 295 -7.51 9.18 -9.60
CA VAL A 295 -7.47 8.04 -10.52
C VAL A 295 -7.82 6.80 -9.73
N VAL A 296 -8.92 6.14 -10.11
CA VAL A 296 -9.35 4.87 -9.51
C VAL A 296 -9.06 3.76 -10.51
N LEU A 297 -8.25 2.79 -10.10
CA LEU A 297 -7.87 1.65 -10.91
C LEU A 297 -8.70 0.42 -10.51
N SER A 298 -9.08 -0.38 -11.48
CA SER A 298 -9.83 -1.60 -11.20
C SER A 298 -8.89 -2.72 -10.76
N PRO A 299 -9.21 -3.45 -9.68
CA PRO A 299 -8.54 -4.69 -9.32
C PRO A 299 -8.94 -5.81 -10.28
N LYS A 300 -8.32 -6.98 -10.16
CA LYS A 300 -8.62 -8.13 -11.02
C LYS A 300 -8.59 -9.43 -10.24
N LEU A 301 -9.62 -10.25 -10.36
CA LEU A 301 -9.61 -11.61 -9.84
C LEU A 301 -8.58 -12.49 -10.59
N VAL A 302 -7.71 -13.16 -9.84
CA VAL A 302 -6.72 -14.12 -10.33
C VAL A 302 -6.98 -15.47 -9.68
N VAL A 303 -7.56 -16.39 -10.44
CA VAL A 303 -7.90 -17.73 -9.95
C VAL A 303 -6.68 -18.63 -9.99
N ARG A 304 -6.41 -19.31 -8.85
CA ARG A 304 -5.34 -20.31 -8.69
C ARG A 304 -5.90 -21.58 -8.02
N ALA A 305 -5.15 -22.17 -7.08
CA ALA A 305 -5.46 -23.49 -6.54
C ALA A 305 -6.04 -23.49 -5.11
N SER A 306 -6.26 -22.32 -4.49
CA SER A 306 -6.76 -22.22 -3.11
C SER A 306 -8.29 -22.18 -2.97
N THR A 307 -9.02 -22.30 -4.08
CA THR A 307 -10.49 -22.28 -4.12
C THR A 307 -11.03 -23.44 -4.97
N SER A 308 -12.17 -23.98 -4.59
CA SER A 308 -12.88 -25.04 -5.33
C SER A 308 -14.39 -24.95 -5.12
N HIS A 309 -15.16 -25.67 -5.93
CA HIS A 309 -16.60 -25.81 -5.69
C HIS A 309 -16.87 -26.43 -4.32
N ASN A 310 -17.90 -25.91 -3.65
CA ASN A 310 -18.37 -26.44 -2.38
C ASN A 310 -19.06 -27.81 -2.60
N LYS A 311 -18.53 -28.86 -1.94
CA LYS A 311 -19.03 -30.24 -2.06
C LYS A 311 -20.32 -30.50 -1.29
N THR A 312 -20.71 -29.60 -0.38
CA THR A 312 -21.91 -29.80 0.45
C THR A 312 -23.24 -29.58 -0.30
N ASN A 313 -23.20 -29.23 -1.57
CA ASN A 313 -24.39 -29.01 -2.42
C ASN A 313 -24.66 -30.16 -3.43
N THR A 314 -23.95 -31.29 -3.32
CA THR A 314 -24.24 -32.55 -3.99
C THR A 314 -24.72 -33.56 -2.96
#